data_e04f5f00209e93a74e85579236bfd678
#
_entry.id   e04f5f00209e93a74e85579236bfd678
#
_cell.length_a   1.000
_cell.length_b   1.000
_cell.length_c   1.000
_cell.angle_alpha   90.00
_cell.angle_beta   90.00
_cell.angle_gamma   90.00
#
_symmetry.space_group_name_H-M   'P 1'
#
loop_
_entity.id
_entity.type
_entity.pdbx_description
1 polymer ?
#
loop_
_entity_poly.entity_id
_entity_poly.type
_entity_poly.pdbx_seq_one_letter_code
_entity_poly.pdbx_strand_id
1 'polypeptide(L)'
;MIASILALSILPKHGAFLLVGGGSSTPDMVKVFADLCGGYSGEIVVLAQVHTKPEDGEKSVSFLKKNGFTNVFLVKNEEFSDSEKAELESHLSKASGIWVPGGNQSLFIKRFGLDWCQKVFPKLINQGVNWFGTSAGAMLVGNPMLDGDKIVEGLGLIDGIVDTHYFVRHREMRLRKAFFSCRVQYGFGLDEGEWIILRDNQIEKKVGSPQVFLRESG
;
A
#
# COMPACT_ATOMS: atom_id res chain seq x y z
N MET A 1 17.22 -10.87 46.90
CA MET A 1 17.52 -10.66 45.49
C MET A 1 16.20 -10.52 44.74
N ILE A 2 15.82 -9.29 44.45
CA ILE A 2 14.58 -8.99 43.70
C ILE A 2 15.00 -8.89 42.24
N ALA A 3 14.60 -9.87 41.42
CA ALA A 3 14.81 -9.84 39.99
C ALA A 3 13.89 -8.78 39.37
N SER A 4 14.43 -7.63 38.99
CA SER A 4 13.73 -6.66 38.15
C SER A 4 13.52 -7.28 36.76
N ILE A 5 12.30 -7.71 36.51
CA ILE A 5 11.85 -8.03 35.16
C ILE A 5 11.73 -6.69 34.45
N LEU A 6 12.71 -6.36 33.59
CA LEU A 6 12.58 -5.31 32.61
C LEU A 6 11.48 -5.75 31.65
N ALA A 7 10.27 -5.20 31.85
CA ALA A 7 9.27 -5.22 30.79
C ALA A 7 9.79 -4.37 29.63
N LEU A 8 10.35 -5.05 28.63
CA LEU A 8 10.62 -4.41 27.35
C LEU A 8 9.26 -3.95 26.81
N SER A 9 8.95 -2.67 26.92
CA SER A 9 7.79 -2.09 26.25
C SER A 9 8.00 -2.27 24.76
N ILE A 10 7.34 -3.29 24.19
CA ILE A 10 7.29 -3.47 22.75
C ILE A 10 6.48 -2.27 22.25
N LEU A 11 7.16 -1.24 21.75
CA LEU A 11 6.50 -0.14 21.05
C LEU A 11 5.64 -0.74 19.94
N PRO A 12 4.40 -0.26 19.75
CA PRO A 12 3.55 -0.74 18.68
C PRO A 12 4.31 -0.57 17.36
N LYS A 13 4.44 -1.67 16.62
CA LYS A 13 5.15 -1.68 15.35
C LYS A 13 4.26 -0.97 14.33
N HIS A 14 4.80 0.02 13.61
CA HIS A 14 4.08 0.67 12.52
C HIS A 14 3.65 -0.35 11.46
N GLY A 15 2.59 -0.06 10.74
CA GLY A 15 2.12 -0.88 9.63
C GLY A 15 3.18 -1.01 8.55
N ALA A 16 3.24 -2.17 7.92
CA ALA A 16 4.11 -2.42 6.78
C ALA A 16 3.36 -2.25 5.46
N PHE A 17 4.12 -2.02 4.41
CA PHE A 17 3.65 -1.98 3.04
C PHE A 17 4.12 -3.24 2.31
N LEU A 18 3.19 -4.04 1.78
CA LEU A 18 3.48 -5.07 0.80
C LEU A 18 3.13 -4.51 -0.58
N LEU A 19 4.13 -4.10 -1.34
CA LEU A 19 3.98 -3.44 -2.64
C LEU A 19 4.32 -4.41 -3.76
N VAL A 20 3.38 -4.64 -4.66
CA VAL A 20 3.46 -5.61 -5.76
C VAL A 20 3.46 -4.87 -7.11
N GLY A 21 4.35 -5.25 -8.01
CA GLY A 21 4.55 -4.59 -9.30
C GLY A 21 3.43 -4.79 -10.32
N GLY A 22 2.46 -5.64 -10.04
CA GLY A 22 1.35 -5.94 -10.93
C GLY A 22 1.28 -7.42 -11.29
N GLY A 23 0.49 -7.73 -12.32
CA GLY A 23 0.15 -9.11 -12.64
C GLY A 23 -0.90 -9.68 -11.68
N SER A 24 -1.00 -10.99 -11.59
CA SER A 24 -1.93 -11.67 -10.70
C SER A 24 -1.36 -11.75 -9.28
N SER A 25 -2.14 -11.38 -8.28
CA SER A 25 -1.79 -11.66 -6.89
C SER A 25 -1.80 -13.18 -6.65
N THR A 26 -0.86 -13.67 -5.86
CA THR A 26 -0.68 -15.10 -5.59
C THR A 26 -1.09 -15.48 -4.16
N PRO A 27 -1.40 -16.77 -3.87
CA PRO A 27 -1.62 -17.23 -2.51
C PRO A 27 -0.46 -16.93 -1.55
N ASP A 28 0.79 -16.99 -2.04
CA ASP A 28 1.97 -16.66 -1.22
C ASP A 28 1.99 -15.19 -0.79
N MET A 29 1.59 -14.26 -1.68
CA MET A 29 1.45 -12.84 -1.31
C MET A 29 0.36 -12.64 -0.25
N VAL A 30 -0.76 -13.38 -0.35
CA VAL A 30 -1.82 -13.35 0.67
C VAL A 30 -1.31 -13.88 2.00
N LYS A 31 -0.55 -14.98 2.00
CA LYS A 31 0.08 -15.53 3.20
C LYS A 31 1.02 -14.52 3.85
N VAL A 32 1.90 -13.89 3.07
CA VAL A 32 2.81 -12.83 3.57
C VAL A 32 2.02 -11.68 4.17
N PHE A 33 0.94 -11.25 3.51
CA PHE A 33 0.09 -10.18 4.03
C PHE A 33 -0.63 -10.58 5.32
N ALA A 34 -1.10 -11.84 5.41
CA ALA A 34 -1.67 -12.38 6.65
C ALA A 34 -0.66 -12.38 7.80
N ASP A 35 0.60 -12.78 7.53
CA ASP A 35 1.68 -12.75 8.52
C ASP A 35 1.93 -11.31 9.02
N LEU A 36 1.89 -10.29 8.15
CA LEU A 36 1.97 -8.89 8.53
C LEU A 36 0.77 -8.44 9.39
N CYS A 37 -0.43 -8.93 9.07
CA CYS A 37 -1.67 -8.58 9.76
C CYS A 37 -1.90 -9.37 11.08
N GLY A 38 -0.95 -10.20 11.51
CA GLY A 38 -1.10 -11.02 12.73
C GLY A 38 -1.95 -12.27 12.54
N GLY A 39 -2.17 -12.70 11.30
CA GLY A 39 -2.93 -13.89 10.93
C GLY A 39 -4.16 -13.59 10.06
N TYR A 40 -4.92 -14.64 9.78
CA TYR A 40 -6.06 -14.57 8.86
C TYR A 40 -7.38 -14.09 9.51
N SER A 41 -7.42 -13.94 10.82
CA SER A 41 -8.63 -13.52 11.56
C SER A 41 -8.80 -12.00 11.62
N GLY A 42 -7.73 -11.24 11.37
CA GLY A 42 -7.78 -9.79 11.33
C GLY A 42 -8.66 -9.28 10.19
N GLU A 43 -9.32 -8.15 10.39
CA GLU A 43 -10.13 -7.55 9.35
C GLU A 43 -9.28 -6.93 8.26
N ILE A 44 -9.61 -7.24 7.00
CA ILE A 44 -9.03 -6.61 5.81
C ILE A 44 -10.09 -5.76 5.15
N VAL A 45 -9.79 -4.48 4.99
CA VAL A 45 -10.64 -3.56 4.25
C VAL A 45 -10.13 -3.41 2.82
N VAL A 46 -10.97 -3.77 1.85
CA VAL A 46 -10.67 -3.65 0.42
C VAL A 46 -11.13 -2.28 -0.06
N LEU A 47 -10.18 -1.47 -0.54
CA LEU A 47 -10.42 -0.16 -1.14
C LEU A 47 -10.23 -0.28 -2.66
N ALA A 48 -11.33 -0.59 -3.36
CA ALA A 48 -11.34 -0.78 -4.81
C ALA A 48 -11.68 0.49 -5.61
N GLN A 49 -11.51 1.67 -4.99
CA GLN A 49 -11.77 2.98 -5.61
C GLN A 49 -10.81 3.33 -6.75
N VAL A 50 -9.84 2.48 -7.01
CA VAL A 50 -9.00 2.47 -8.22
C VAL A 50 -9.74 1.92 -9.45
N HIS A 51 -10.86 1.20 -9.28
CA HIS A 51 -11.71 0.68 -10.35
C HIS A 51 -12.78 1.70 -10.74
N THR A 52 -13.24 1.65 -11.99
CA THR A 52 -14.37 2.47 -12.44
C THR A 52 -15.61 2.20 -11.60
N LYS A 53 -15.83 0.92 -11.26
CA LYS A 53 -16.88 0.48 -10.34
C LYS A 53 -16.23 -0.19 -9.13
N PRO A 54 -16.34 0.38 -7.91
CA PRO A 54 -15.75 -0.21 -6.70
C PRO A 54 -16.25 -1.63 -6.41
N GLU A 55 -17.44 -2.01 -6.87
CA GLU A 55 -17.99 -3.36 -6.76
C GLU A 55 -17.12 -4.41 -7.45
N ASP A 56 -16.31 -4.04 -8.44
CA ASP A 56 -15.33 -4.94 -9.05
C ASP A 56 -14.28 -5.45 -8.05
N GLY A 57 -14.17 -4.81 -6.89
CA GLY A 57 -13.40 -5.27 -5.74
C GLY A 57 -13.88 -6.59 -5.12
N GLU A 58 -15.08 -7.08 -5.45
CA GLU A 58 -15.58 -8.40 -5.02
C GLU A 58 -14.66 -9.55 -5.48
N LYS A 59 -13.92 -9.36 -6.56
CA LYS A 59 -12.88 -10.31 -6.99
C LYS A 59 -11.76 -10.41 -5.96
N SER A 60 -11.32 -9.28 -5.41
CA SER A 60 -10.32 -9.24 -4.32
C SER A 60 -10.86 -9.87 -3.05
N VAL A 61 -12.11 -9.57 -2.67
CA VAL A 61 -12.79 -10.17 -1.51
C VAL A 61 -12.82 -11.70 -1.64
N SER A 62 -13.28 -12.19 -2.79
CA SER A 62 -13.36 -13.63 -3.08
C SER A 62 -11.98 -14.30 -3.04
N PHE A 63 -10.97 -13.63 -3.59
CA PHE A 63 -9.60 -14.11 -3.59
C PHE A 63 -9.02 -14.18 -2.17
N LEU A 64 -9.19 -13.14 -1.36
CA LEU A 64 -8.74 -13.10 0.03
C LEU A 64 -9.42 -14.18 0.89
N LYS A 65 -10.74 -14.33 0.76
CA LYS A 65 -11.50 -15.36 1.48
C LYS A 65 -11.10 -16.78 1.07
N LYS A 66 -10.91 -17.02 -0.24
CA LYS A 66 -10.41 -18.33 -0.74
C LYS A 66 -9.03 -18.68 -0.19
N ASN A 67 -8.21 -17.67 0.13
CA ASN A 67 -6.85 -17.84 0.65
C ASN A 67 -6.77 -17.68 2.18
N GLY A 68 -7.90 -17.79 2.89
CA GLY A 68 -7.93 -17.99 4.34
C GLY A 68 -8.42 -16.81 5.18
N PHE A 69 -8.50 -15.58 4.66
CA PHE A 69 -9.05 -14.48 5.44
C PHE A 69 -10.54 -14.67 5.71
N THR A 70 -10.94 -14.57 6.98
CA THR A 70 -12.33 -14.76 7.42
C THR A 70 -13.12 -13.47 7.51
N ASN A 71 -12.46 -12.35 7.73
CA ASN A 71 -13.07 -11.04 7.87
C ASN A 71 -12.56 -10.08 6.79
N VAL A 72 -13.34 -9.93 5.72
CA VAL A 72 -12.98 -9.07 4.57
C VAL A 72 -14.15 -8.17 4.24
N PHE A 73 -13.94 -6.87 4.32
CA PHE A 73 -14.92 -5.83 4.06
C PHE A 73 -14.58 -5.07 2.78
N LEU A 74 -15.55 -4.89 1.89
CA LEU A 74 -15.41 -4.10 0.66
C LEU A 74 -16.10 -2.74 0.81
N VAL A 75 -15.35 -1.67 0.60
CA VAL A 75 -15.91 -0.32 0.49
C VAL A 75 -16.46 -0.12 -0.92
N LYS A 76 -17.78 0.06 -1.04
CA LYS A 76 -18.48 0.16 -2.35
C LYS A 76 -18.80 1.58 -2.80
N ASN A 77 -18.63 2.57 -1.93
CA ASN A 77 -18.93 3.96 -2.25
C ASN A 77 -18.02 4.47 -3.38
N GLU A 78 -18.59 5.17 -4.35
CA GLU A 78 -17.84 5.89 -5.39
C GLU A 78 -17.50 7.31 -4.96
N GLU A 79 -18.37 7.93 -4.19
CA GLU A 79 -18.23 9.26 -3.62
C GLU A 79 -18.47 9.19 -2.12
N PHE A 80 -17.93 10.14 -1.39
CA PHE A 80 -17.99 10.16 0.07
C PHE A 80 -18.35 11.56 0.56
N SER A 81 -19.42 11.66 1.34
CA SER A 81 -19.68 12.80 2.21
C SER A 81 -18.68 12.84 3.38
N ASP A 82 -18.61 13.96 4.07
CA ASP A 82 -17.70 14.09 5.24
C ASP A 82 -18.06 13.12 6.37
N SER A 83 -19.36 12.83 6.57
CA SER A 83 -19.80 11.83 7.55
C SER A 83 -19.38 10.41 7.16
N GLU A 84 -19.52 10.02 5.89
CA GLU A 84 -19.08 8.70 5.41
C GLU A 84 -17.56 8.55 5.47
N LYS A 85 -16.81 9.62 5.23
CA LYS A 85 -15.35 9.63 5.43
C LYS A 85 -14.97 9.44 6.89
N ALA A 86 -15.67 10.07 7.82
CA ALA A 86 -15.43 9.90 9.26
C ALA A 86 -15.74 8.47 9.73
N GLU A 87 -16.84 7.89 9.26
CA GLU A 87 -17.20 6.49 9.52
C GLU A 87 -16.15 5.54 8.95
N LEU A 88 -15.71 5.78 7.72
CA LEU A 88 -14.66 4.98 7.08
C LEU A 88 -13.33 5.09 7.84
N GLU A 89 -12.90 6.28 8.27
CA GLU A 89 -11.69 6.45 9.09
C GLU A 89 -11.80 5.64 10.39
N SER A 90 -12.95 5.70 11.05
CA SER A 90 -13.21 4.91 12.26
C SER A 90 -13.17 3.40 12.01
N HIS A 91 -13.67 2.95 10.86
CA HIS A 91 -13.64 1.54 10.46
C HIS A 91 -12.20 1.11 10.17
N LEU A 92 -11.50 1.86 9.32
CA LEU A 92 -10.11 1.57 8.94
C LEU A 92 -9.15 1.53 10.13
N SER A 93 -9.40 2.32 11.16
CA SER A 93 -8.56 2.34 12.38
C SER A 93 -8.60 1.04 13.19
N LYS A 94 -9.59 0.18 12.95
CA LYS A 94 -9.77 -1.13 13.60
C LYS A 94 -9.30 -2.28 12.72
N ALA A 95 -9.04 -2.02 11.44
CA ALA A 95 -8.59 -3.02 10.49
C ALA A 95 -7.14 -3.44 10.77
N SER A 96 -6.81 -4.70 10.51
CA SER A 96 -5.44 -5.21 10.51
C SER A 96 -4.68 -4.83 9.24
N GLY A 97 -5.42 -4.63 8.15
CA GLY A 97 -4.82 -4.24 6.88
C GLY A 97 -5.80 -3.67 5.86
N ILE A 98 -5.24 -2.92 4.94
CA ILE A 98 -5.91 -2.32 3.79
C ILE A 98 -5.41 -3.03 2.54
N TRP A 99 -6.32 -3.43 1.65
CA TRP A 99 -6.02 -4.05 0.37
C TRP A 99 -6.45 -3.14 -0.77
N VAL A 100 -5.48 -2.64 -1.56
CA VAL A 100 -5.73 -1.79 -2.73
C VAL A 100 -5.31 -2.53 -4.00
N PRO A 101 -6.26 -2.93 -4.86
CA PRO A 101 -5.94 -3.64 -6.09
C PRO A 101 -5.31 -2.74 -7.16
N GLY A 102 -4.98 -3.33 -8.31
CA GLY A 102 -4.59 -2.58 -9.51
C GLY A 102 -5.76 -1.83 -10.12
N GLY A 103 -5.46 -0.78 -10.89
CA GLY A 103 -6.47 0.05 -11.55
C GLY A 103 -5.93 1.43 -11.90
N ASN A 104 -6.67 2.48 -11.55
CA ASN A 104 -6.32 3.87 -11.78
C ASN A 104 -6.11 4.61 -10.45
N GLN A 105 -4.85 4.94 -10.14
CA GLN A 105 -4.47 5.62 -8.90
C GLN A 105 -5.04 7.05 -8.80
N SER A 106 -5.15 7.77 -9.90
CA SER A 106 -5.73 9.12 -9.90
C SER A 106 -7.22 9.12 -9.62
N LEU A 107 -7.93 8.04 -10.00
CA LEU A 107 -9.34 7.86 -9.67
C LEU A 107 -9.53 7.67 -8.15
N PHE A 108 -8.64 6.92 -7.50
CA PHE A 108 -8.64 6.76 -6.05
C PHE A 108 -8.53 8.11 -5.34
N ILE A 109 -7.52 8.90 -5.72
CA ILE A 109 -7.31 10.25 -5.15
C ILE A 109 -8.50 11.16 -5.41
N LYS A 110 -9.07 11.12 -6.63
CA LYS A 110 -10.26 11.92 -6.98
C LYS A 110 -11.46 11.61 -6.08
N ARG A 111 -11.69 10.33 -5.76
CA ARG A 111 -12.84 9.88 -4.97
C ARG A 111 -12.73 10.22 -3.49
N PHE A 112 -11.57 10.00 -2.90
CA PHE A 112 -11.34 10.28 -1.48
C PHE A 112 -10.96 11.74 -1.18
N GLY A 113 -10.32 12.41 -2.15
CA GLY A 113 -9.65 13.69 -1.95
C GLY A 113 -8.24 13.52 -1.36
N LEU A 114 -7.25 14.17 -1.99
CA LEU A 114 -5.84 14.03 -1.60
C LEU A 114 -5.59 14.44 -0.15
N ASP A 115 -6.13 15.58 0.28
CA ASP A 115 -5.95 16.10 1.65
C ASP A 115 -6.45 15.11 2.70
N TRP A 116 -7.60 14.48 2.45
CA TRP A 116 -8.12 13.45 3.35
C TRP A 116 -7.19 12.23 3.38
N CYS A 117 -6.74 11.77 2.23
CA CYS A 117 -5.82 10.63 2.15
C CYS A 117 -4.51 10.89 2.90
N GLN A 118 -3.88 12.06 2.66
CA GLN A 118 -2.62 12.44 3.32
C GLN A 118 -2.76 12.70 4.82
N LYS A 119 -3.98 12.99 5.30
CA LYS A 119 -4.28 13.14 6.72
C LYS A 119 -4.56 11.79 7.40
N VAL A 120 -5.30 10.90 6.75
CA VAL A 120 -5.85 9.69 7.38
C VAL A 120 -4.89 8.51 7.28
N PHE A 121 -4.42 8.16 6.08
CA PHE A 121 -3.60 6.96 5.91
C PHE A 121 -2.28 6.97 6.72
N PRO A 122 -1.51 8.07 6.85
CA PRO A 122 -0.33 8.06 7.72
C PRO A 122 -0.65 7.73 9.17
N LYS A 123 -1.78 8.21 9.70
CA LYS A 123 -2.22 7.86 11.06
C LYS A 123 -2.49 6.37 11.21
N LEU A 124 -3.18 5.77 10.22
CA LEU A 124 -3.49 4.34 10.22
C LEU A 124 -2.23 3.49 10.19
N ILE A 125 -1.26 3.83 9.34
CA ILE A 125 0.03 3.15 9.29
C ILE A 125 0.78 3.27 10.63
N ASN A 126 0.80 4.46 11.23
CA ASN A 126 1.41 4.67 12.54
C ASN A 126 0.70 3.90 13.68
N GLN A 127 -0.57 3.55 13.50
CA GLN A 127 -1.34 2.70 14.42
C GLN A 127 -1.14 1.20 14.17
N GLY A 128 -0.36 0.81 13.17
CA GLY A 128 -0.06 -0.58 12.85
C GLY A 128 -0.93 -1.21 11.77
N VAL A 129 -1.79 -0.44 11.11
CA VAL A 129 -2.58 -0.94 9.96
C VAL A 129 -1.64 -1.17 8.78
N ASN A 130 -1.64 -2.38 8.23
CA ASN A 130 -0.77 -2.75 7.12
C ASN A 130 -1.41 -2.40 5.77
N TRP A 131 -0.59 -2.17 4.75
CA TRP A 131 -1.02 -1.84 3.40
C TRP A 131 -0.57 -2.91 2.41
N PHE A 132 -1.50 -3.50 1.67
CA PHE A 132 -1.22 -4.24 0.45
C PHE A 132 -1.61 -3.37 -0.74
N GLY A 133 -0.67 -3.16 -1.65
CA GLY A 133 -0.93 -2.46 -2.90
C GLY A 133 -0.37 -3.22 -4.09
N THR A 134 -1.17 -3.43 -5.13
CA THR A 134 -0.67 -3.97 -6.41
C THR A 134 -0.89 -2.97 -7.53
N SER A 135 0.11 -2.81 -8.42
CA SER A 135 0.05 -1.87 -9.54
C SER A 135 -0.34 -0.45 -9.08
N ALA A 136 -1.51 0.06 -9.44
CA ALA A 136 -2.00 1.37 -8.97
C ALA A 136 -1.98 1.50 -7.44
N GLY A 137 -2.39 0.44 -6.71
CA GLY A 137 -2.37 0.42 -5.25
C GLY A 137 -0.97 0.49 -4.64
N ALA A 138 0.06 0.03 -5.36
CA ALA A 138 1.46 0.18 -4.97
C ALA A 138 1.99 1.58 -5.30
N MET A 139 1.58 2.16 -6.43
CA MET A 139 2.03 3.49 -6.85
C MET A 139 1.49 4.61 -5.97
N LEU A 140 0.28 4.44 -5.40
CA LEU A 140 -0.37 5.42 -4.53
C LEU A 140 0.47 5.84 -3.32
N VAL A 141 1.28 4.94 -2.75
CA VAL A 141 1.92 5.17 -1.45
C VAL A 141 3.01 6.24 -1.46
N GLY A 142 3.61 6.53 -2.62
CA GLY A 142 4.64 7.56 -2.77
C GLY A 142 4.08 8.99 -2.80
N ASN A 143 4.94 9.95 -2.55
CA ASN A 143 4.73 11.35 -2.89
C ASN A 143 6.10 11.98 -3.22
N PRO A 144 6.34 12.29 -4.49
CA PRO A 144 5.40 12.25 -5.61
C PRO A 144 5.07 10.83 -6.12
N MET A 145 4.04 10.74 -6.94
CA MET A 145 3.53 9.55 -7.61
C MET A 145 3.58 9.73 -9.13
N LEU A 146 3.65 8.63 -9.87
CA LEU A 146 3.57 8.64 -11.34
C LEU A 146 2.12 8.40 -11.80
N ASP A 147 1.64 9.25 -12.73
CA ASP A 147 0.39 9.06 -13.47
C ASP A 147 0.65 9.21 -14.97
N GLY A 148 0.73 8.08 -15.68
CA GLY A 148 1.36 8.06 -16.99
C GLY A 148 2.81 8.56 -16.89
N ASP A 149 3.19 9.50 -17.73
CA ASP A 149 4.51 10.14 -17.70
C ASP A 149 4.57 11.39 -16.80
N LYS A 150 3.48 11.73 -16.15
CA LYS A 150 3.39 12.89 -15.26
C LYS A 150 3.80 12.53 -13.84
N ILE A 151 4.50 13.46 -13.21
CA ILE A 151 4.77 13.44 -11.77
C ILE A 151 3.66 14.23 -11.10
N VAL A 152 2.93 13.59 -10.21
CA VAL A 152 1.78 14.18 -9.49
C VAL A 152 1.91 13.92 -7.99
N GLU A 153 1.10 14.58 -7.18
CA GLU A 153 1.04 14.31 -5.76
C GLU A 153 0.39 12.95 -5.47
N GLY A 154 0.96 12.21 -4.52
CA GLY A 154 0.45 10.94 -4.03
C GLY A 154 0.23 10.97 -2.52
N LEU A 155 0.07 9.80 -1.89
CA LEU A 155 -0.34 9.72 -0.48
C LEU A 155 0.78 10.09 0.51
N GLY A 156 2.05 10.00 0.12
CA GLY A 156 3.19 10.34 0.99
C GLY A 156 3.36 9.39 2.19
N LEU A 157 3.05 8.11 2.00
CA LEU A 157 3.16 7.10 3.04
C LEU A 157 4.58 6.52 3.13
N ILE A 158 5.36 6.69 2.07
CA ILE A 158 6.78 6.32 2.00
C ILE A 158 7.59 7.47 1.40
N ASP A 159 8.87 7.56 1.75
CA ASP A 159 9.80 8.50 1.11
C ASP A 159 10.33 7.89 -0.19
N GLY A 160 9.47 7.80 -1.19
CA GLY A 160 9.82 7.16 -2.45
C GLY A 160 8.81 7.32 -3.57
N ILE A 161 9.23 6.95 -4.77
CA ILE A 161 8.40 6.80 -5.96
C ILE A 161 8.35 5.33 -6.32
N VAL A 162 7.15 4.81 -6.59
CA VAL A 162 6.93 3.44 -7.05
C VAL A 162 6.46 3.46 -8.51
N ASP A 163 7.10 2.66 -9.35
CA ASP A 163 6.67 2.38 -10.71
C ASP A 163 6.49 0.87 -10.89
N THR A 164 5.38 0.47 -11.48
CA THR A 164 4.93 -0.92 -11.56
C THR A 164 4.88 -1.40 -13.01
N HIS A 165 4.76 -2.72 -13.25
CA HIS A 165 4.89 -3.29 -14.59
C HIS A 165 6.19 -2.81 -15.27
N TYR A 166 7.26 -2.79 -14.51
CA TYR A 166 8.44 -1.98 -14.76
C TYR A 166 9.14 -2.35 -16.07
N PHE A 167 9.55 -3.61 -16.21
CA PHE A 167 10.21 -4.09 -17.43
C PHE A 167 9.21 -4.45 -18.53
N VAL A 168 8.08 -5.08 -18.18
CA VAL A 168 7.07 -5.50 -19.17
C VAL A 168 6.45 -4.34 -19.94
N ARG A 169 6.49 -3.13 -19.37
CA ARG A 169 6.01 -1.89 -20.02
C ARG A 169 7.12 -0.88 -20.35
N HIS A 170 8.40 -1.29 -20.29
CA HIS A 170 9.56 -0.46 -20.62
C HIS A 170 9.58 0.88 -19.86
N ARG A 171 9.42 0.84 -18.52
CA ARG A 171 9.28 2.03 -17.68
C ARG A 171 10.58 2.53 -17.04
N GLU A 172 11.73 1.96 -17.41
CA GLU A 172 13.04 2.23 -16.81
C GLU A 172 13.41 3.71 -16.88
N MET A 173 13.25 4.31 -18.07
CA MET A 173 13.56 5.72 -18.26
C MET A 173 12.57 6.65 -17.56
N ARG A 174 11.32 6.23 -17.43
CA ARG A 174 10.27 6.98 -16.74
C ARG A 174 10.58 7.12 -15.24
N LEU A 175 10.79 5.99 -14.56
CA LEU A 175 11.14 6.00 -13.15
C LEU A 175 12.47 6.73 -12.89
N ARG A 176 13.48 6.49 -13.73
CA ARG A 176 14.77 7.14 -13.61
C ARG A 176 14.65 8.67 -13.67
N LYS A 177 13.93 9.19 -14.67
CA LYS A 177 13.66 10.63 -14.79
C LYS A 177 12.95 11.15 -13.54
N ALA A 178 11.87 10.50 -13.09
CA ALA A 178 11.10 10.92 -11.94
C ALA A 178 11.97 10.95 -10.67
N PHE A 179 12.73 9.90 -10.41
CA PHE A 179 13.60 9.81 -9.24
C PHE A 179 14.65 10.93 -9.19
N PHE A 180 15.32 11.22 -10.33
CA PHE A 180 16.33 12.28 -10.35
C PHE A 180 15.73 13.70 -10.35
N SER A 181 14.46 13.85 -10.76
CA SER A 181 13.77 15.14 -10.72
C SER A 181 13.15 15.48 -9.37
N CYS A 182 13.03 14.52 -8.47
CA CYS A 182 12.38 14.67 -7.17
C CYS A 182 13.37 14.45 -6.03
N ARG A 183 13.04 15.00 -4.86
CA ARG A 183 13.83 14.80 -3.63
C ARG A 183 13.18 13.70 -2.78
N VAL A 184 13.34 12.46 -3.20
CA VAL A 184 12.88 11.27 -2.46
C VAL A 184 14.07 10.35 -2.19
N GLN A 185 13.98 9.56 -1.13
CA GLN A 185 15.03 8.61 -0.76
C GLN A 185 15.08 7.42 -1.72
N TYR A 186 13.90 6.92 -2.14
CA TYR A 186 13.82 5.70 -2.95
C TYR A 186 13.09 5.90 -4.28
N GLY A 187 13.55 5.15 -5.30
CA GLY A 187 12.79 4.86 -6.52
C GLY A 187 12.67 3.35 -6.67
N PHE A 188 11.45 2.83 -6.70
CA PHE A 188 11.16 1.40 -6.81
C PHE A 188 10.56 1.08 -8.17
N GLY A 189 11.28 0.29 -9.00
CA GLY A 189 10.75 -0.33 -10.21
C GLY A 189 10.40 -1.78 -9.92
N LEU A 190 9.11 -2.09 -9.88
CA LEU A 190 8.58 -3.42 -9.58
C LEU A 190 7.93 -4.01 -10.82
N ASP A 191 8.43 -5.14 -11.31
CA ASP A 191 7.79 -5.82 -12.44
C ASP A 191 6.68 -6.78 -11.99
N GLU A 192 5.95 -7.35 -12.93
CA GLU A 192 4.85 -8.27 -12.64
C GLU A 192 5.35 -9.48 -11.83
N GLY A 193 4.64 -9.78 -10.74
CA GLY A 193 5.01 -10.83 -9.80
C GLY A 193 6.11 -10.48 -8.80
N GLU A 194 6.83 -9.38 -9.00
CA GLU A 194 7.80 -8.87 -8.03
C GLU A 194 7.12 -8.08 -6.91
N TRP A 195 7.70 -8.13 -5.71
CA TRP A 195 7.19 -7.37 -4.58
C TRP A 195 8.27 -7.06 -3.53
N ILE A 196 7.97 -6.04 -2.75
CA ILE A 196 8.79 -5.62 -1.62
C ILE A 196 7.95 -5.46 -0.37
N ILE A 197 8.57 -5.64 0.80
CA ILE A 197 8.02 -5.21 2.08
C ILE A 197 8.83 -4.01 2.56
N LEU A 198 8.11 -2.91 2.84
CA LEU A 198 8.66 -1.71 3.45
C LEU A 198 8.04 -1.50 4.83
N ARG A 199 8.84 -1.06 5.80
CA ARG A 199 8.40 -0.54 7.09
C ARG A 199 9.34 0.56 7.52
N ASP A 200 8.82 1.67 8.00
CA ASP A 200 9.62 2.82 8.44
C ASP A 200 10.66 3.27 7.39
N ASN A 201 10.27 3.31 6.13
CA ASN A 201 11.13 3.56 4.97
C ASN A 201 12.33 2.60 4.83
N GLN A 202 12.25 1.41 5.43
CA GLN A 202 13.28 0.39 5.30
C GLN A 202 12.75 -0.82 4.54
N ILE A 203 13.58 -1.39 3.66
CA ILE A 203 13.22 -2.60 2.92
C ILE A 203 13.45 -3.80 3.85
N GLU A 204 12.36 -4.42 4.33
CA GLU A 204 12.44 -5.66 5.13
C GLU A 204 12.63 -6.90 4.23
N LYS A 205 12.06 -6.89 3.02
CA LYS A 205 12.14 -8.03 2.09
C LYS A 205 11.96 -7.60 0.63
N LYS A 206 12.61 -8.33 -0.27
CA LYS A 206 12.42 -8.24 -1.72
C LYS A 206 12.23 -9.64 -2.29
N VAL A 207 11.33 -9.77 -3.28
CA VAL A 207 11.12 -10.99 -4.06
C VAL A 207 11.10 -10.65 -5.54
N GLY A 208 11.82 -11.44 -6.32
CA GLY A 208 12.17 -11.11 -7.69
C GLY A 208 13.49 -10.30 -7.76
N SER A 209 13.59 -9.47 -8.77
CA SER A 209 14.75 -8.61 -9.02
C SER A 209 14.33 -7.13 -9.15
N PRO A 210 13.59 -6.58 -8.16
CA PRO A 210 13.09 -5.22 -8.25
C PRO A 210 14.24 -4.23 -8.39
N GLN A 211 14.05 -3.26 -9.28
CA GLN A 211 14.98 -2.14 -9.42
C GLN A 211 14.81 -1.20 -8.23
N VAL A 212 15.89 -0.88 -7.57
CA VAL A 212 15.90 0.08 -6.45
C VAL A 212 16.92 1.17 -6.72
N PHE A 213 16.46 2.41 -6.83
CA PHE A 213 17.29 3.60 -6.75
C PHE A 213 17.30 4.07 -5.30
N LEU A 214 18.47 4.36 -4.76
CA LEU A 214 18.66 4.90 -3.41
C LEU A 214 19.45 6.21 -3.51
N ARG A 215 18.95 7.24 -2.85
CA ARG A 215 19.70 8.49 -2.69
C ARG A 215 20.54 8.38 -1.42
N GLU A 216 21.82 8.48 -1.56
CA GLU A 216 22.72 8.56 -0.41
C GLU A 216 22.42 9.83 0.40
N SER A 217 22.38 9.66 1.72
CA SER A 217 22.25 10.79 2.64
C SER A 217 23.56 11.58 2.53
N GLY A 218 23.49 12.82 2.01
CA GLY A 218 24.61 13.75 1.97
C GLY A 218 24.97 14.26 3.36
#